data_cb6bf58e2f1d3b0ce6072a32e3783ab8
#
_entry.id   cb6bf58e2f1d3b0ce6072a32e3783ab8
#
_cell.length_a   1.000
_cell.length_b   1.000
_cell.length_c   1.000
_cell.angle_alpha   90.00
_cell.angle_beta   90.00
_cell.angle_gamma   90.00
#
_symmetry.space_group_name_H-M   'P 1'
#
loop_
_entity.id
_entity.type
_entity.pdbx_description
1 polymer ?
#
loop_
_entity_poly.entity_id
_entity_poly.type
_entity_poly.pdbx_seq_one_letter_code
_entity_poly.pdbx_strand_id
1 'polypeptide(L)'
;MFGKYQIIFVLVALFATTGFSQKTEMVKPPPETASLAETQQWLTTNLPKFASYKTRTSAVNTSNVKFDGCTLTFTQARRSGSVSTATMGATRTTSTLKDDVSFNLAHIGPDSIGIVDHIYPELQTLEIRVADPAIKEGAGVRLIELVVEHEASDAIRSALLQAKRLCVAKN
;
A
#
# COMPACT_ATOMS: atom_id res chain seq x y z
N MET A 1 -10.74 55.80 53.79
CA MET A 1 -9.63 55.03 53.13
C MET A 1 -10.16 53.75 52.59
N PHE A 2 -10.43 53.71 51.30
CA PHE A 2 -11.03 52.54 50.64
C PHE A 2 -9.94 51.71 49.94
N GLY A 3 -9.69 50.50 50.43
CA GLY A 3 -8.78 49.54 49.83
C GLY A 3 -9.41 48.89 48.60
N LYS A 4 -8.74 49.07 47.48
CA LYS A 4 -9.13 48.43 46.20
C LYS A 4 -8.66 46.98 46.20
N TYR A 5 -9.60 46.03 46.26
CA TYR A 5 -9.31 44.63 45.99
C TYR A 5 -9.34 44.41 44.48
N GLN A 6 -8.17 44.16 43.91
CA GLN A 6 -8.07 43.69 42.54
C GLN A 6 -8.36 42.19 42.53
N ILE A 7 -9.47 41.81 41.91
CA ILE A 7 -9.82 40.42 41.66
C ILE A 7 -9.08 40.03 40.39
N ILE A 8 -8.03 39.20 40.56
CA ILE A 8 -7.33 38.55 39.42
C ILE A 8 -8.17 37.39 38.98
N PHE A 9 -8.85 37.52 37.81
CA PHE A 9 -9.48 36.41 37.11
C PHE A 9 -8.37 35.58 36.45
N VAL A 10 -8.05 34.42 37.04
CA VAL A 10 -7.23 33.40 36.40
C VAL A 10 -8.11 32.67 35.41
N LEU A 11 -7.94 32.98 34.15
CA LEU A 11 -8.60 32.32 33.04
C LEU A 11 -7.86 30.99 32.81
N VAL A 12 -8.36 29.91 33.44
CA VAL A 12 -7.89 28.55 33.16
C VAL A 12 -8.44 28.16 31.80
N ALA A 13 -7.60 28.30 30.77
CA ALA A 13 -7.89 27.74 29.45
C ALA A 13 -7.85 26.21 29.53
N LEU A 14 -9.02 25.60 29.62
CA LEU A 14 -9.20 24.16 29.39
C LEU A 14 -8.88 23.88 27.90
N PHE A 15 -7.66 23.50 27.62
CA PHE A 15 -7.34 22.82 26.37
C PHE A 15 -8.03 21.47 26.39
N ALA A 16 -9.23 21.42 25.87
CA ALA A 16 -9.85 20.17 25.45
C ALA A 16 -8.96 19.60 24.35
N THR A 17 -8.09 18.66 24.71
CA THR A 17 -7.44 17.76 23.77
C THR A 17 -8.55 16.92 23.17
N THR A 18 -9.16 17.42 22.09
CA THR A 18 -9.93 16.57 21.21
C THR A 18 -8.95 15.56 20.63
N GLY A 19 -8.86 14.41 21.29
CA GLY A 19 -8.25 13.23 20.70
C GLY A 19 -8.97 12.98 19.39
N PHE A 20 -8.34 13.35 18.28
CA PHE A 20 -8.70 12.87 16.98
C PHE A 20 -8.46 11.36 16.99
N SER A 21 -9.47 10.62 17.46
CA SER A 21 -9.61 9.23 17.06
C SER A 21 -9.83 9.29 15.55
N GLN A 22 -8.75 9.21 14.77
CA GLN A 22 -8.87 8.92 13.35
C GLN A 22 -9.55 7.56 13.30
N LYS A 23 -10.87 7.62 13.10
CA LYS A 23 -11.67 6.47 12.74
C LYS A 23 -11.08 6.02 11.42
N THR A 24 -10.27 4.97 11.45
CA THR A 24 -9.66 4.41 10.26
C THR A 24 -10.80 3.96 9.37
N GLU A 25 -11.09 4.74 8.35
CA GLU A 25 -12.17 4.46 7.41
C GLU A 25 -11.71 3.30 6.56
N MET A 26 -12.31 2.13 6.77
CA MET A 26 -12.00 0.95 5.96
C MET A 26 -12.11 1.30 4.49
N VAL A 27 -11.04 1.04 3.75
CA VAL A 27 -10.99 1.27 2.31
C VAL A 27 -12.00 0.36 1.63
N LYS A 28 -12.97 0.96 0.94
CA LYS A 28 -13.99 0.18 0.21
C LYS A 28 -13.48 -0.14 -1.20
N PRO A 29 -13.58 -1.40 -1.63
CA PRO A 29 -13.32 -1.76 -3.01
C PRO A 29 -14.33 -1.09 -3.96
N PRO A 30 -14.05 -1.04 -5.26
CA PRO A 30 -15.05 -0.61 -6.24
C PRO A 30 -16.25 -1.56 -6.18
N PRO A 31 -17.48 -1.06 -6.44
CA PRO A 31 -18.66 -1.91 -6.44
C PRO A 31 -18.54 -3.04 -7.48
N GLU A 32 -19.15 -4.19 -7.22
CA GLU A 32 -19.08 -5.35 -8.14
C GLU A 32 -19.61 -5.04 -9.55
N THR A 33 -20.51 -4.07 -9.66
CA THR A 33 -21.07 -3.58 -10.91
C THR A 33 -20.17 -2.59 -11.66
N ALA A 34 -19.05 -2.19 -11.07
CA ALA A 34 -18.13 -1.27 -11.72
C ALA A 34 -17.54 -1.86 -13.00
N SER A 35 -17.42 -1.04 -14.02
CA SER A 35 -16.74 -1.38 -15.26
C SER A 35 -15.25 -1.61 -15.07
N LEU A 36 -14.60 -2.19 -16.09
CA LEU A 36 -13.13 -2.33 -16.09
C LEU A 36 -12.44 -0.98 -15.92
N ALA A 37 -12.89 0.05 -16.62
CA ALA A 37 -12.30 1.40 -16.54
C ALA A 37 -12.41 2.00 -15.14
N GLU A 38 -13.56 1.87 -14.49
CA GLU A 38 -13.77 2.34 -13.11
C GLU A 38 -12.89 1.58 -12.11
N THR A 39 -12.80 0.25 -12.27
CA THR A 39 -11.95 -0.60 -11.43
C THR A 39 -10.46 -0.24 -11.61
N GLN A 40 -10.01 -0.03 -12.84
CA GLN A 40 -8.65 0.41 -13.15
C GLN A 40 -8.36 1.80 -12.59
N GLN A 41 -9.30 2.73 -12.71
CA GLN A 41 -9.18 4.07 -12.12
C GLN A 41 -9.06 4.00 -10.59
N TRP A 42 -9.86 3.16 -9.95
CA TRP A 42 -9.77 2.93 -8.52
C TRP A 42 -8.39 2.39 -8.11
N LEU A 43 -7.88 1.38 -8.81
CA LEU A 43 -6.54 0.83 -8.56
C LEU A 43 -5.44 1.85 -8.81
N THR A 44 -5.53 2.66 -9.88
CA THR A 44 -4.57 3.72 -10.19
C THR A 44 -4.48 4.75 -9.07
N THR A 45 -5.60 5.05 -8.45
CA THR A 45 -5.68 6.03 -7.35
C THR A 45 -5.20 5.46 -6.03
N ASN A 46 -5.53 4.20 -5.73
CA ASN A 46 -5.36 3.63 -4.40
C ASN A 46 -4.07 2.82 -4.24
N LEU A 47 -3.53 2.19 -5.29
CA LEU A 47 -2.25 1.49 -5.18
C LEU A 47 -1.10 2.40 -4.73
N PRO A 48 -0.88 3.60 -5.30
CA PRO A 48 0.17 4.50 -4.80
C PRO A 48 -0.04 4.93 -3.35
N LYS A 49 -1.29 5.02 -2.92
CA LYS A 49 -1.64 5.46 -1.57
C LYS A 49 -1.40 4.37 -0.53
N PHE A 50 -1.85 3.15 -0.78
CA PHE A 50 -1.87 2.07 0.21
C PHE A 50 -0.76 1.02 0.03
N ALA A 51 -0.08 0.99 -1.13
CA ALA A 51 1.10 0.16 -1.36
C ALA A 51 2.40 0.97 -1.25
N SER A 52 2.39 2.05 -0.46
CA SER A 52 3.54 2.85 -0.11
C SER A 52 3.62 2.95 1.41
N TYR A 53 4.75 2.56 1.98
CA TYR A 53 4.91 2.59 3.45
C TYR A 53 6.31 3.02 3.85
N LYS A 54 6.45 3.45 5.09
CA LYS A 54 7.72 3.83 5.69
C LYS A 54 7.82 3.30 7.11
N THR A 55 8.84 2.50 7.35
CA THR A 55 9.23 2.04 8.68
C THR A 55 10.50 2.77 9.15
N ARG A 56 11.01 2.39 10.31
CA ARG A 56 12.27 2.96 10.84
C ARG A 56 13.48 2.66 9.93
N THR A 57 13.51 1.50 9.28
CA THR A 57 14.66 1.00 8.52
C THR A 57 14.39 0.81 7.04
N SER A 58 13.12 0.80 6.62
CA SER A 58 12.71 0.52 5.25
C SER A 58 11.63 1.49 4.80
N ALA A 59 11.61 1.78 3.52
CA ALA A 59 10.50 2.46 2.88
C ALA A 59 10.24 1.83 1.51
N VAL A 60 8.97 1.70 1.17
CA VAL A 60 8.53 1.34 -0.18
C VAL A 60 7.66 2.47 -0.71
N ASN A 61 7.86 2.84 -1.94
CA ASN A 61 7.04 3.81 -2.65
C ASN A 61 6.58 3.19 -3.96
N THR A 62 5.27 3.01 -4.11
CA THR A 62 4.62 2.56 -5.33
C THR A 62 4.14 3.77 -6.11
N SER A 63 4.52 3.85 -7.37
CA SER A 63 4.24 5.01 -8.23
C SER A 63 4.05 4.57 -9.69
N ASN A 64 3.69 5.51 -10.56
CA ASN A 64 3.52 5.28 -12.00
C ASN A 64 2.56 4.14 -12.34
N VAL A 65 1.50 3.98 -11.54
CA VAL A 65 0.47 2.96 -11.78
C VAL A 65 -0.28 3.31 -13.06
N LYS A 66 -0.26 2.40 -14.02
CA LYS A 66 -0.87 2.57 -15.34
C LYS A 66 -1.51 1.27 -15.80
N PHE A 67 -2.50 1.40 -16.65
CA PHE A 67 -3.11 0.30 -17.36
C PHE A 67 -3.00 0.50 -18.87
N ASP A 68 -2.59 -0.55 -19.57
CA ASP A 68 -2.71 -0.68 -21.02
C ASP A 68 -3.55 -1.93 -21.31
N GLY A 69 -4.80 -1.70 -21.68
CA GLY A 69 -5.79 -2.78 -21.74
C GLY A 69 -5.89 -3.51 -20.39
N CYS A 70 -5.51 -4.77 -20.36
CA CYS A 70 -5.48 -5.60 -19.17
C CYS A 70 -4.09 -5.70 -18.51
N THR A 71 -3.10 -5.00 -19.01
CA THR A 71 -1.76 -4.99 -18.45
C THR A 71 -1.64 -3.88 -17.41
N LEU A 72 -1.37 -4.27 -16.17
CA LEU A 72 -1.03 -3.38 -15.07
C LEU A 72 0.48 -3.19 -15.01
N THR A 73 0.93 -1.94 -14.97
CA THR A 73 2.32 -1.57 -14.74
C THR A 73 2.45 -0.59 -13.58
N PHE A 74 3.49 -0.72 -12.78
CA PHE A 74 3.83 0.22 -11.73
C PHE A 74 5.31 0.14 -11.37
N THR A 75 5.84 1.19 -10.77
CA THR A 75 7.22 1.24 -10.27
C THR A 75 7.20 1.11 -8.75
N GLN A 76 7.99 0.18 -8.20
CA GLN A 76 8.29 0.11 -6.77
C GLN A 76 9.71 0.57 -6.50
N ALA A 77 9.86 1.62 -5.70
CA ALA A 77 11.13 2.05 -5.16
C ALA A 77 11.26 1.56 -3.71
N ARG A 78 12.16 0.60 -3.48
CA ARG A 78 12.44 0.06 -2.13
C ARG A 78 13.71 0.69 -1.60
N ARG A 79 13.64 1.27 -0.42
CA ARG A 79 14.77 1.86 0.29
C ARG A 79 14.99 1.08 1.57
N SER A 80 16.16 0.50 1.73
CA SER A 80 16.59 -0.13 2.97
C SER A 80 17.77 0.63 3.56
N GLY A 81 17.76 0.77 4.90
CA GLY A 81 18.88 1.39 5.64
C GLY A 81 19.41 0.41 6.66
N SER A 82 20.72 0.20 6.67
CA SER A 82 21.43 -0.48 7.75
C SER A 82 22.20 0.52 8.59
N VAL A 83 22.17 0.33 9.91
CA VAL A 83 23.03 1.07 10.84
C VAL A 83 24.06 0.11 11.35
N SER A 84 25.32 0.32 10.94
CA SER A 84 26.45 -0.41 11.52
C SER A 84 27.06 0.44 12.63
N THR A 85 27.06 -0.08 13.84
CA THR A 85 27.77 0.47 15.00
C THR A 85 29.14 -0.17 15.08
N ALA A 86 30.12 0.44 14.45
CA ALA A 86 31.52 0.11 14.71
C ALA A 86 32.01 0.96 15.89
N THR A 87 33.05 0.50 16.59
CA THR A 87 33.60 1.07 17.84
C THR A 87 34.04 2.54 17.71
N MET A 88 33.98 3.14 16.54
CA MET A 88 34.40 4.53 16.23
C MET A 88 33.36 5.41 15.58
N GLY A 89 32.08 5.00 15.57
CA GLY A 89 31.00 5.83 15.02
C GLY A 89 29.91 4.99 14.32
N ALA A 90 28.70 5.54 14.28
CA ALA A 90 27.59 4.92 13.58
C ALA A 90 27.64 5.31 12.09
N THR A 91 27.86 4.33 11.22
CA THR A 91 27.74 4.55 9.76
C THR A 91 26.36 4.08 9.31
N ARG A 92 25.61 5.00 8.70
CA ARG A 92 24.32 4.69 8.09
C ARG A 92 24.50 4.50 6.59
N THR A 93 24.27 3.28 6.13
CA THR A 93 24.23 2.97 4.69
C THR A 93 22.79 2.89 4.23
N THR A 94 22.48 3.53 3.11
CA THR A 94 21.15 3.48 2.51
C THR A 94 21.27 2.99 1.09
N SER A 95 20.53 1.94 0.74
CA SER A 95 20.39 1.46 -0.63
C SER A 95 18.97 1.73 -1.14
N THR A 96 18.87 2.04 -2.43
CA THR A 96 17.58 2.20 -3.10
C THR A 96 17.56 1.29 -4.32
N LEU A 97 16.57 0.41 -4.39
CA LEU A 97 16.28 -0.45 -5.53
C LEU A 97 15.00 0.03 -6.17
N LYS A 98 14.98 0.13 -7.50
CA LYS A 98 13.76 0.42 -8.27
C LYS A 98 13.46 -0.78 -9.15
N ASP A 99 12.23 -1.25 -9.05
CA ASP A 99 11.70 -2.34 -9.86
C ASP A 99 10.47 -1.86 -10.63
N ASP A 100 10.49 -2.02 -11.95
CA ASP A 100 9.32 -1.82 -12.78
C ASP A 100 8.58 -3.15 -12.90
N VAL A 101 7.38 -3.20 -12.36
CA VAL A 101 6.51 -4.37 -12.35
C VAL A 101 5.49 -4.22 -13.46
N SER A 102 5.37 -5.26 -14.30
CA SER A 102 4.37 -5.33 -15.36
C SER A 102 3.81 -6.73 -15.45
N PHE A 103 2.48 -6.86 -15.52
CA PHE A 103 1.81 -8.15 -15.74
C PHE A 103 0.39 -7.97 -16.29
N ASN A 104 -0.09 -8.99 -17.02
CA ASN A 104 -1.44 -9.01 -17.50
C ASN A 104 -2.38 -9.62 -16.46
N LEU A 105 -3.44 -8.89 -16.11
CA LEU A 105 -4.43 -9.33 -15.12
C LEU A 105 -5.15 -10.60 -15.52
N ALA A 106 -5.36 -10.85 -16.83
CA ALA A 106 -6.00 -12.07 -17.31
C ALA A 106 -5.16 -13.34 -17.02
N HIS A 107 -3.85 -13.17 -16.81
CA HIS A 107 -2.93 -14.26 -16.48
C HIS A 107 -2.85 -14.59 -14.98
N ILE A 108 -3.55 -13.86 -14.13
CA ILE A 108 -3.68 -14.20 -12.71
C ILE A 108 -4.49 -15.49 -12.61
N GLY A 109 -3.95 -16.56 -12.02
CA GLY A 109 -4.65 -17.83 -11.83
C GLY A 109 -5.93 -17.70 -10.98
N PRO A 110 -6.81 -18.70 -10.96
CA PRO A 110 -7.83 -18.81 -9.93
C PRO A 110 -7.12 -18.94 -8.57
N ASP A 111 -7.65 -18.32 -7.53
CA ASP A 111 -7.09 -18.34 -6.16
C ASP A 111 -5.61 -17.92 -6.03
N SER A 112 -5.13 -17.12 -6.98
CA SER A 112 -3.70 -16.74 -7.07
C SER A 112 -3.36 -15.42 -6.42
N ILE A 113 -4.27 -14.80 -5.66
CA ILE A 113 -3.95 -13.64 -4.82
C ILE A 113 -4.15 -14.02 -3.35
N GLY A 114 -3.05 -14.42 -2.71
CA GLY A 114 -2.97 -14.68 -1.29
C GLY A 114 -2.77 -13.39 -0.49
N ILE A 115 -3.22 -13.39 0.76
CA ILE A 115 -2.86 -12.39 1.76
C ILE A 115 -2.01 -13.09 2.81
N VAL A 116 -0.82 -12.56 3.06
CA VAL A 116 0.13 -13.08 4.05
C VAL A 116 0.45 -11.98 5.03
N ASP A 117 0.50 -12.32 6.31
CA ASP A 117 0.85 -11.37 7.34
C ASP A 117 2.31 -10.90 7.17
N HIS A 118 2.49 -9.60 7.33
CA HIS A 118 3.80 -8.99 7.30
C HIS A 118 4.40 -8.95 8.72
N ILE A 119 5.74 -8.81 8.83
CA ILE A 119 6.41 -8.66 10.14
C ILE A 119 5.96 -7.41 10.92
N TYR A 120 5.40 -6.42 10.21
CA TYR A 120 4.77 -5.25 10.80
C TYR A 120 3.25 -5.45 10.75
N PRO A 121 2.54 -5.42 11.90
CA PRO A 121 1.11 -5.76 11.97
C PRO A 121 0.20 -4.79 11.21
N GLU A 122 0.66 -3.57 10.95
CA GLU A 122 -0.03 -2.57 10.14
C GLU A 122 0.06 -2.83 8.63
N LEU A 123 0.86 -3.82 8.22
CA LEU A 123 1.08 -4.17 6.82
C LEU A 123 0.67 -5.61 6.53
N GLN A 124 0.30 -5.86 5.29
CA GLN A 124 0.11 -7.21 4.74
C GLN A 124 0.79 -7.33 3.38
N THR A 125 1.12 -8.54 2.99
CA THR A 125 1.67 -8.84 1.68
C THR A 125 0.61 -9.53 0.83
N LEU A 126 0.29 -8.94 -0.32
CA LEU A 126 -0.48 -9.60 -1.37
C LEU A 126 0.49 -10.39 -2.25
N GLU A 127 0.38 -11.70 -2.22
CA GLU A 127 1.10 -12.61 -3.12
C GLU A 127 0.28 -12.84 -4.38
N ILE A 128 0.70 -12.26 -5.49
CA ILE A 128 0.02 -12.37 -6.77
C ILE A 128 0.79 -13.35 -7.65
N ARG A 129 0.18 -14.48 -7.98
CA ARG A 129 0.75 -15.49 -8.87
C ARG A 129 0.22 -15.28 -10.27
N VAL A 130 1.12 -14.97 -11.19
CA VAL A 130 0.80 -14.68 -12.58
C VAL A 130 1.44 -15.73 -13.48
N ALA A 131 0.65 -16.32 -14.38
CA ALA A 131 1.21 -17.20 -15.40
C ALA A 131 2.11 -16.38 -16.34
N ASP A 132 3.36 -16.79 -16.48
CA ASP A 132 4.33 -16.13 -17.34
C ASP A 132 4.94 -17.16 -18.31
N PRO A 133 4.52 -17.15 -19.57
CA PRO A 133 4.98 -18.10 -20.57
C PRO A 133 6.47 -17.95 -20.90
N ALA A 134 7.11 -16.84 -20.51
CA ALA A 134 8.55 -16.64 -20.69
C ALA A 134 9.39 -17.42 -19.69
N ILE A 135 8.80 -17.85 -18.56
CA ILE A 135 9.48 -18.64 -17.54
C ILE A 135 9.42 -20.11 -17.93
N LYS A 136 10.57 -20.67 -18.32
CA LYS A 136 10.70 -22.09 -18.75
C LYS A 136 10.89 -23.06 -17.58
N GLU A 137 11.27 -22.57 -16.43
CA GLU A 137 11.50 -23.37 -15.22
C GLU A 137 10.32 -23.26 -14.25
N GLY A 138 9.99 -24.36 -13.56
CA GLY A 138 8.83 -24.41 -12.68
C GLY A 138 7.51 -24.45 -13.45
N ALA A 139 6.44 -24.08 -12.80
CA ALA A 139 5.10 -24.06 -13.40
C ALA A 139 4.84 -22.88 -14.35
N GLY A 140 5.89 -22.14 -14.77
CA GLY A 140 5.72 -20.92 -15.56
C GLY A 140 4.95 -19.83 -14.80
N VAL A 141 5.14 -19.74 -13.50
CA VAL A 141 4.45 -18.79 -12.62
C VAL A 141 5.44 -17.78 -12.04
N ARG A 142 5.14 -16.52 -12.23
CA ARG A 142 5.84 -15.41 -11.57
C ARG A 142 5.09 -15.00 -10.31
N LEU A 143 5.81 -14.90 -9.19
CA LEU A 143 5.29 -14.34 -7.95
C LEU A 143 5.57 -12.84 -7.90
N ILE A 144 4.53 -12.05 -7.63
CA ILE A 144 4.63 -10.61 -7.40
C ILE A 144 4.17 -10.36 -5.97
N GLU A 145 5.04 -9.77 -5.18
CA GLU A 145 4.75 -9.39 -3.80
C GLU A 145 4.43 -7.88 -3.74
N LEU A 146 3.24 -7.56 -3.28
CA LEU A 146 2.79 -6.20 -3.08
C LEU A 146 2.47 -5.98 -1.60
N VAL A 147 3.34 -5.27 -0.91
CA VAL A 147 3.11 -4.92 0.50
C VAL A 147 2.17 -3.73 0.56
N VAL A 148 1.10 -3.87 1.32
CA VAL A 148 0.02 -2.88 1.44
C VAL A 148 -0.33 -2.63 2.91
N GLU A 149 -0.99 -1.52 3.19
CA GLU A 149 -1.59 -1.30 4.52
C GLU A 149 -2.64 -2.37 4.80
N HIS A 150 -2.64 -2.90 6.01
CA HIS A 150 -3.55 -3.98 6.44
C HIS A 150 -5.01 -3.66 6.11
N GLU A 151 -5.44 -2.44 6.40
CA GLU A 151 -6.82 -1.98 6.21
C GLU A 151 -7.27 -1.89 4.75
N ALA A 152 -6.33 -1.85 3.82
CA ALA A 152 -6.59 -1.77 2.38
C ALA A 152 -6.39 -3.09 1.65
N SER A 153 -5.84 -4.11 2.29
CA SER A 153 -5.44 -5.37 1.65
C SER A 153 -6.60 -6.09 0.96
N ASP A 154 -7.73 -6.26 1.67
CA ASP A 154 -8.92 -6.91 1.12
C ASP A 154 -9.55 -6.10 -0.03
N ALA A 155 -9.56 -4.77 0.08
CA ALA A 155 -10.10 -3.91 -0.95
C ALA A 155 -9.25 -3.95 -2.23
N ILE A 156 -7.92 -3.92 -2.10
CA ILE A 156 -7.00 -4.02 -3.24
C ILE A 156 -7.08 -5.41 -3.87
N ARG A 157 -7.09 -6.48 -3.05
CA ARG A 157 -7.29 -7.86 -3.53
C ARG A 157 -8.59 -7.99 -4.32
N SER A 158 -9.70 -7.50 -3.77
CA SER A 158 -11.01 -7.54 -4.42
C SER A 158 -11.02 -6.78 -5.74
N ALA A 159 -10.43 -5.58 -5.80
CA ALA A 159 -10.32 -4.79 -7.02
C ALA A 159 -9.46 -5.48 -8.09
N LEU A 160 -8.34 -6.11 -7.71
CA LEU A 160 -7.50 -6.88 -8.64
C LEU A 160 -8.25 -8.10 -9.20
N LEU A 161 -8.99 -8.83 -8.36
CA LEU A 161 -9.80 -9.97 -8.79
C LEU A 161 -10.98 -9.54 -9.69
N GLN A 162 -11.59 -8.40 -9.42
CA GLN A 162 -12.63 -7.83 -10.26
C GLN A 162 -12.07 -7.41 -11.62
N ALA A 163 -10.95 -6.68 -11.65
CA ALA A 163 -10.29 -6.29 -12.90
C ALA A 163 -9.89 -7.53 -13.73
N LYS A 164 -9.37 -8.59 -13.09
CA LYS A 164 -9.11 -9.88 -13.72
C LYS A 164 -10.36 -10.44 -14.39
N ARG A 165 -11.48 -10.56 -13.66
CA ARG A 165 -12.74 -11.11 -14.21
C ARG A 165 -13.20 -10.34 -15.45
N LEU A 166 -13.13 -9.01 -15.39
CA LEU A 166 -13.53 -8.12 -16.48
C LEU A 166 -12.57 -8.21 -17.68
N CYS A 167 -11.28 -8.47 -17.44
CA CYS A 167 -10.30 -8.71 -18.49
C CYS A 167 -10.53 -10.06 -19.22
N VAL A 168 -10.84 -11.12 -18.48
CA VAL A 168 -11.13 -12.44 -19.07
C VAL A 168 -12.44 -12.42 -19.86
N ALA A 169 -13.46 -11.69 -19.40
CA ALA A 169 -14.75 -11.60 -20.11
C ALA A 169 -14.68 -10.79 -21.41
N LYS A 170 -13.62 -10.00 -21.62
CA LYS A 170 -13.43 -9.16 -22.81
C LYS A 170 -12.70 -9.88 -23.95
N ASN A 171 -11.99 -10.98 -23.63
CA ASN A 171 -11.28 -11.81 -24.60
C ASN A 171 -12.15 -12.99 -25.03
#